data_ab06c3c361e4dea871f8d90acefb675a
#
_entry.id   ab06c3c361e4dea871f8d90acefb675a
#
_cell.length_a   1.000
_cell.length_b   1.000
_cell.length_c   1.000
_cell.angle_alpha   90.00
_cell.angle_beta   90.00
_cell.angle_gamma   90.00
#
_symmetry.space_group_name_H-M   'P 1'
#
loop_
_entity.id
_entity.type
_entity.pdbx_description
1 polymer ?
#
loop_
_entity_poly.entity_id
_entity_poly.type
_entity_poly.pdbx_seq_one_letter_code
_entity_poly.pdbx_strand_id
1 'polypeptide(L)'
;MLRSISSLSLPASDVSTVRPIIIHHLNDLTLGGTEKMVQIHLSHFIKDHTFDHYLAYRAQGDKAREPYFKEILGQEKLLCYNSPSELLNIIHGLKPFILHRYSAGIPEYPFVREIKQHTRHFVSTSVFGDQDDTIDISKVIYVSKHVQWMADKVGNAEKGIFYPNHHVVRNPIEAPYSSDNLREELDIPKDAFVFGRIGRDDDNIYDSTNIEAYTKVETPDTFFVVVNASNRCRSDIHRLGIKNAKFIERTTSEVRLSQFYNTIDVLADARKDGHCNAAVHWESAAHGKPVISHYGVPYNGMVETIQDTGFVVLPGDVDEYARIMKAFVDGVIDYKTLSQKSVINWQNTCTPRIIGKKYIKILDSLV
;
A
#
# COMPACT_ATOMS: atom_id res chain seq x y z
N MET A 1 -29.87 47.02 -55.57
CA MET A 1 -28.75 46.07 -55.31
C MET A 1 -28.24 46.28 -53.87
N LEU A 2 -28.74 45.48 -52.97
CA LEU A 2 -28.30 45.51 -51.58
C LEU A 2 -27.24 44.39 -51.42
N ARG A 3 -25.98 44.77 -51.09
CA ARG A 3 -24.88 43.82 -50.77
C ARG A 3 -25.06 43.32 -49.35
N SER A 4 -25.15 42.02 -49.21
CA SER A 4 -25.16 41.31 -47.93
C SER A 4 -23.79 41.45 -47.20
N ILE A 5 -23.84 41.88 -45.95
CA ILE A 5 -22.69 41.88 -45.06
C ILE A 5 -22.52 40.46 -44.53
N SER A 6 -21.45 39.78 -44.96
CA SER A 6 -21.04 38.51 -44.41
C SER A 6 -20.61 38.66 -42.94
N SER A 7 -21.26 37.90 -42.04
CA SER A 7 -20.90 37.80 -40.64
C SER A 7 -19.52 37.16 -40.52
N LEU A 8 -18.54 37.93 -40.07
CA LEU A 8 -17.27 37.39 -39.55
C LEU A 8 -17.56 36.66 -38.22
N SER A 9 -17.51 35.34 -38.25
CA SER A 9 -17.43 34.54 -37.04
C SER A 9 -16.04 34.76 -36.42
N LEU A 10 -16.01 35.42 -35.28
CA LEU A 10 -14.82 35.43 -34.41
C LEU A 10 -14.49 33.99 -34.02
N PRO A 11 -13.21 33.60 -34.04
CA PRO A 11 -12.82 32.28 -33.50
C PRO A 11 -13.18 32.24 -32.03
N ALA A 12 -13.80 31.10 -31.60
CA ALA A 12 -14.04 30.85 -30.21
C ALA A 12 -12.72 30.94 -29.46
N SER A 13 -12.61 31.94 -28.58
CA SER A 13 -11.48 32.03 -27.65
C SER A 13 -11.38 30.73 -26.88
N ASP A 14 -10.23 30.06 -26.93
CA ASP A 14 -9.86 28.99 -26.03
C ASP A 14 -10.02 29.50 -24.58
N VAL A 15 -11.16 29.24 -24.00
CA VAL A 15 -11.35 29.36 -22.55
C VAL A 15 -10.50 28.26 -21.98
N SER A 16 -9.27 28.57 -21.58
CA SER A 16 -8.48 27.67 -20.75
C SER A 16 -9.27 27.43 -19.46
N THR A 17 -10.02 26.34 -19.42
CA THR A 17 -10.74 25.93 -18.21
C THR A 17 -9.69 25.64 -17.15
N VAL A 18 -9.55 26.53 -16.19
CA VAL A 18 -8.66 26.35 -15.03
C VAL A 18 -9.14 25.09 -14.32
N ARG A 19 -8.30 24.05 -14.30
CA ARG A 19 -8.64 22.78 -13.64
C ARG A 19 -8.75 23.00 -12.14
N PRO A 20 -9.73 22.38 -11.48
CA PRO A 20 -9.81 22.41 -10.03
C PRO A 20 -8.59 21.72 -9.41
N ILE A 21 -8.06 22.31 -8.33
CA ILE A 21 -6.85 21.82 -7.67
C ILE A 21 -7.21 20.73 -6.66
N ILE A 22 -6.44 19.63 -6.67
CA ILE A 22 -6.37 18.66 -5.59
C ILE A 22 -5.02 18.77 -4.91
N ILE A 23 -5.00 18.93 -3.59
CA ILE A 23 -3.81 18.75 -2.77
C ILE A 23 -3.88 17.38 -2.11
N HIS A 24 -2.96 16.50 -2.43
CA HIS A 24 -2.71 15.26 -1.71
C HIS A 24 -1.82 15.55 -0.51
N HIS A 25 -2.15 15.02 0.66
CA HIS A 25 -1.39 15.27 1.88
C HIS A 25 -0.86 13.98 2.47
N LEU A 26 0.46 13.92 2.66
CA LEU A 26 1.21 12.91 3.38
C LEU A 26 1.95 13.56 4.55
N ASN A 27 2.17 12.82 5.63
CA ASN A 27 3.03 13.32 6.71
C ASN A 27 4.49 13.36 6.27
N ASP A 28 4.98 12.28 5.68
CA ASP A 28 6.37 12.09 5.27
C ASP A 28 6.43 11.44 3.88
N LEU A 29 7.62 11.36 3.27
CA LEU A 29 7.85 10.67 2.01
C LEU A 29 8.77 9.45 2.19
N THR A 30 8.51 8.66 3.23
CA THR A 30 9.29 7.47 3.60
C THR A 30 9.10 6.31 2.59
N LEU A 31 9.77 5.18 2.84
CA LEU A 31 9.58 3.95 2.07
C LEU A 31 8.33 3.16 2.50
N GLY A 32 7.41 3.77 3.24
CA GLY A 32 6.20 3.12 3.71
C GLY A 32 5.24 2.70 2.60
N GLY A 33 4.32 1.80 2.94
CA GLY A 33 3.29 1.31 2.01
C GLY A 33 2.26 2.39 1.63
N THR A 34 2.01 3.35 2.52
CA THR A 34 1.10 4.48 2.24
C THR A 34 1.69 5.41 1.19
N GLU A 35 2.96 5.76 1.32
CA GLU A 35 3.68 6.62 0.39
C GLU A 35 3.81 5.95 -0.99
N LYS A 36 4.08 4.64 -1.03
CA LYS A 36 4.08 3.86 -2.28
C LYS A 36 2.69 3.85 -2.93
N MET A 37 1.65 3.65 -2.15
CA MET A 37 0.26 3.72 -2.63
C MET A 37 -0.03 5.07 -3.29
N VAL A 38 0.31 6.18 -2.63
CA VAL A 38 0.07 7.53 -3.17
C VAL A 38 0.90 7.80 -4.41
N GLN A 39 2.14 7.33 -4.46
CA GLN A 39 2.99 7.42 -5.66
C GLN A 39 2.31 6.74 -6.86
N ILE A 40 1.82 5.51 -6.69
CA ILE A 40 1.14 4.77 -7.75
C ILE A 40 -0.19 5.46 -8.12
N HIS A 41 -0.95 5.95 -7.15
CA HIS A 41 -2.17 6.73 -7.41
C HIS A 41 -1.87 7.95 -8.29
N LEU A 42 -0.91 8.78 -7.90
CA LEU A 42 -0.56 9.99 -8.64
C LEU A 42 -0.06 9.70 -10.05
N SER A 43 0.76 8.66 -10.25
CA SER A 43 1.21 8.26 -11.59
C SER A 43 0.05 7.89 -12.54
N HIS A 44 -1.11 7.52 -11.97
CA HIS A 44 -2.34 7.25 -12.71
C HIS A 44 -3.26 8.46 -12.81
N PHE A 45 -3.42 9.25 -11.73
CA PHE A 45 -4.33 10.40 -11.69
C PHE A 45 -3.91 11.52 -12.63
N ILE A 46 -2.60 11.80 -12.76
CA ILE A 46 -2.12 12.84 -13.67
C ILE A 46 -2.45 12.58 -15.14
N LYS A 47 -2.80 11.31 -15.49
CA LYS A 47 -3.26 10.94 -16.83
C LYS A 47 -4.73 11.29 -17.06
N ASP A 48 -5.48 11.50 -15.99
CA ASP A 48 -6.83 12.05 -16.01
C ASP A 48 -6.73 13.57 -15.82
N HIS A 49 -7.12 14.31 -16.83
CA HIS A 49 -6.95 15.76 -16.87
C HIS A 49 -8.07 16.54 -16.17
N THR A 50 -8.89 15.90 -15.34
CA THR A 50 -10.00 16.55 -14.60
C THR A 50 -9.46 17.54 -13.57
N PHE A 51 -8.37 17.20 -12.90
CA PHE A 51 -7.80 17.98 -11.81
C PHE A 51 -6.35 18.36 -12.06
N ASP A 52 -5.90 19.41 -11.36
CA ASP A 52 -4.49 19.78 -11.21
C ASP A 52 -3.99 19.27 -9.84
N HIS A 53 -3.03 18.34 -9.85
CA HIS A 53 -2.59 17.60 -8.68
C HIS A 53 -1.34 18.19 -8.04
N TYR A 54 -1.36 18.41 -6.73
CA TYR A 54 -0.26 18.86 -5.87
C TYR A 54 -0.05 17.86 -4.75
N LEU A 55 1.15 17.77 -4.18
CA LEU A 55 1.48 16.95 -3.02
C LEU A 55 2.06 17.81 -1.90
N ALA A 56 1.39 17.84 -0.75
CA ALA A 56 1.88 18.51 0.45
C ALA A 56 2.47 17.47 1.43
N TYR A 57 3.64 17.78 2.01
CA TYR A 57 4.34 16.90 2.94
C TYR A 57 5.23 17.69 3.90
N ARG A 58 5.55 17.11 5.08
CA ARG A 58 6.42 17.75 6.07
C ARG A 58 7.87 17.81 5.60
N ALA A 59 8.56 18.90 5.96
CA ALA A 59 9.98 19.06 5.70
C ALA A 59 10.85 18.12 6.54
N GLN A 60 10.38 17.77 7.73
CA GLN A 60 11.05 16.85 8.65
C GLN A 60 10.70 15.40 8.29
N GLY A 61 11.67 14.50 8.39
CA GLY A 61 11.50 13.07 8.13
C GLY A 61 12.29 12.54 6.94
N ASP A 62 12.16 11.24 6.71
CA ASP A 62 12.79 10.55 5.58
C ASP A 62 12.09 10.95 4.27
N LYS A 63 12.88 11.28 3.25
CA LYS A 63 12.41 11.73 1.94
C LYS A 63 12.78 10.75 0.82
N ALA A 64 12.93 9.49 1.13
CA ALA A 64 13.39 8.48 0.17
C ALA A 64 12.52 8.36 -1.09
N ARG A 65 11.23 8.73 -1.02
CA ARG A 65 10.31 8.75 -2.18
C ARG A 65 10.15 10.12 -2.84
N GLU A 66 10.76 11.18 -2.33
CA GLU A 66 10.66 12.52 -2.94
C GLU A 66 11.09 12.55 -4.42
N PRO A 67 12.17 11.87 -4.85
CA PRO A 67 12.56 11.84 -6.26
C PRO A 67 11.47 11.29 -7.19
N TYR A 68 10.75 10.25 -6.77
CA TYR A 68 9.66 9.68 -7.56
C TYR A 68 8.47 10.64 -7.70
N PHE A 69 8.09 11.33 -6.63
CA PHE A 69 7.03 12.33 -6.69
C PHE A 69 7.44 13.54 -7.54
N LYS A 70 8.71 13.94 -7.50
CA LYS A 70 9.25 14.97 -8.37
C LYS A 70 9.19 14.60 -9.84
N GLU A 71 9.49 13.35 -10.18
CA GLU A 71 9.36 12.83 -11.55
C GLU A 71 7.90 12.85 -12.03
N ILE A 72 6.95 12.50 -11.15
CA ILE A 72 5.53 12.41 -11.48
C ILE A 72 4.90 13.81 -11.62
N LEU A 73 5.13 14.72 -10.68
CA LEU A 73 4.41 15.99 -10.56
C LEU A 73 5.18 17.22 -11.03
N GLY A 74 6.52 17.17 -11.06
CA GLY A 74 7.38 18.34 -11.14
C GLY A 74 7.65 18.97 -9.76
N GLN A 75 8.76 19.69 -9.64
CA GLN A 75 9.19 20.30 -8.36
C GLN A 75 8.20 21.35 -7.86
N GLU A 76 7.58 22.10 -8.77
CA GLU A 76 6.67 23.21 -8.48
C GLU A 76 5.35 22.77 -7.82
N LYS A 77 5.00 21.50 -7.94
CA LYS A 77 3.79 20.92 -7.35
C LYS A 77 4.06 20.13 -6.07
N LEU A 78 5.31 20.10 -5.61
CA LEU A 78 5.71 19.53 -4.33
C LEU A 78 5.75 20.63 -3.26
N LEU A 79 4.80 20.58 -2.33
CA LEU A 79 4.55 21.59 -1.32
C LEU A 79 5.12 21.12 0.03
N CYS A 80 6.40 21.40 0.26
CA CYS A 80 7.08 21.07 1.51
C CYS A 80 6.77 22.13 2.57
N TYR A 81 6.38 21.72 3.79
CA TYR A 81 6.06 22.63 4.88
C TYR A 81 6.71 22.20 6.20
N ASN A 82 7.02 23.18 7.08
CA ASN A 82 7.69 22.97 8.38
C ASN A 82 6.72 23.02 9.56
N SER A 83 5.56 23.66 9.40
CA SER A 83 4.59 23.83 10.47
C SER A 83 3.14 23.75 9.95
N PRO A 84 2.17 23.42 10.83
CA PRO A 84 0.75 23.48 10.48
C PRO A 84 0.31 24.83 9.91
N SER A 85 0.83 25.95 10.44
CA SER A 85 0.53 27.28 9.95
C SER A 85 1.01 27.52 8.53
N GLU A 86 2.18 26.99 8.17
CA GLU A 86 2.71 27.08 6.81
C GLU A 86 1.85 26.27 5.84
N LEU A 87 1.42 25.06 6.21
CA LEU A 87 0.48 24.30 5.39
C LEU A 87 -0.86 25.01 5.22
N LEU A 88 -1.40 25.64 6.27
CA LEU A 88 -2.61 26.46 6.17
C LEU A 88 -2.44 27.62 5.21
N ASN A 89 -1.30 28.30 5.21
CA ASN A 89 -1.00 29.39 4.27
C ASN A 89 -0.95 28.87 2.82
N ILE A 90 -0.35 27.71 2.58
CA ILE A 90 -0.32 27.05 1.26
C ILE A 90 -1.75 26.76 0.79
N ILE A 91 -2.56 26.13 1.65
CA ILE A 91 -3.95 25.78 1.32
C ILE A 91 -4.78 27.04 1.08
N HIS A 92 -4.63 28.08 1.91
CA HIS A 92 -5.31 29.35 1.75
C HIS A 92 -4.92 30.05 0.42
N GLY A 93 -3.64 29.97 0.04
CA GLY A 93 -3.15 30.55 -1.21
C GLY A 93 -3.65 29.82 -2.47
N LEU A 94 -3.64 28.49 -2.45
CA LEU A 94 -4.04 27.65 -3.59
C LEU A 94 -5.55 27.45 -3.69
N LYS A 95 -6.30 27.56 -2.58
CA LYS A 95 -7.75 27.34 -2.51
C LYS A 95 -8.18 26.04 -3.19
N PRO A 96 -7.65 24.88 -2.75
CA PRO A 96 -7.92 23.63 -3.43
C PRO A 96 -9.41 23.32 -3.43
N PHE A 97 -9.88 22.71 -4.51
CA PHE A 97 -11.21 22.15 -4.60
C PHE A 97 -11.34 20.92 -3.70
N ILE A 98 -10.28 20.08 -3.66
CA ILE A 98 -10.18 18.90 -2.79
C ILE A 98 -8.86 18.96 -2.01
N LEU A 99 -8.92 18.77 -0.69
CA LEU A 99 -7.80 18.29 0.10
C LEU A 99 -7.98 16.81 0.36
N HIS A 100 -7.08 15.97 -0.14
CA HIS A 100 -7.11 14.52 0.04
C HIS A 100 -5.99 14.10 0.99
N ARG A 101 -6.34 13.76 2.22
CA ARG A 101 -5.41 13.30 3.24
C ARG A 101 -5.31 11.79 3.26
N TYR A 102 -4.10 11.28 3.40
CA TYR A 102 -3.81 9.87 3.64
C TYR A 102 -3.38 9.70 5.09
N SER A 103 -4.29 9.22 5.93
CA SER A 103 -4.08 9.10 7.37
C SER A 103 -3.47 7.74 7.71
N ALA A 104 -2.29 7.78 8.32
CA ALA A 104 -1.58 6.62 8.85
C ALA A 104 -1.68 6.54 10.38
N GLY A 105 -2.84 6.86 10.95
CA GLY A 105 -3.16 6.45 12.31
C GLY A 105 -3.42 7.54 13.33
N ILE A 106 -2.86 8.73 13.30
CA ILE A 106 -3.10 9.73 14.34
C ILE A 106 -4.04 10.83 13.85
N PRO A 107 -5.22 11.02 14.48
CA PRO A 107 -6.07 12.16 14.20
C PRO A 107 -5.33 13.47 14.48
N GLU A 108 -5.31 14.38 13.53
CA GLU A 108 -4.67 15.70 13.67
C GLU A 108 -5.73 16.78 13.94
N TYR A 109 -6.55 16.55 14.94
CA TYR A 109 -7.52 17.53 15.42
C TYR A 109 -6.83 18.57 16.33
N PRO A 110 -7.05 19.87 16.24
CA PRO A 110 -8.06 20.63 15.50
C PRO A 110 -7.71 20.99 14.04
N PHE A 111 -6.57 20.57 13.55
CA PHE A 111 -6.02 20.92 12.25
C PHE A 111 -7.01 20.71 11.07
N VAL A 112 -7.79 19.61 11.09
CA VAL A 112 -8.78 19.33 10.04
C VAL A 112 -9.89 20.38 9.99
N ARG A 113 -10.33 20.93 11.13
CA ARG A 113 -11.34 22.00 11.16
C ARG A 113 -10.86 23.28 10.50
N GLU A 114 -9.61 23.67 10.78
CA GLU A 114 -9.02 24.89 10.22
C GLU A 114 -8.85 24.76 8.71
N ILE A 115 -8.37 23.61 8.24
CA ILE A 115 -8.17 23.33 6.81
C ILE A 115 -9.49 23.41 6.05
N LYS A 116 -10.57 22.87 6.59
CA LYS A 116 -11.84 22.79 5.87
C LYS A 116 -12.42 24.14 5.52
N GLN A 117 -12.11 25.19 6.26
CA GLN A 117 -12.53 26.55 5.91
C GLN A 117 -11.94 27.05 4.59
N HIS A 118 -10.87 26.40 4.09
CA HIS A 118 -10.09 26.81 2.92
C HIS A 118 -10.18 25.81 1.76
N THR A 119 -10.89 24.71 1.93
CA THR A 119 -11.12 23.70 0.88
C THR A 119 -12.61 23.42 0.71
N ARG A 120 -13.07 23.18 -0.52
CA ARG A 120 -14.48 22.85 -0.77
C ARG A 120 -14.83 21.43 -0.29
N HIS A 121 -13.92 20.48 -0.51
CA HIS A 121 -14.10 19.09 -0.13
C HIS A 121 -12.88 18.57 0.61
N PHE A 122 -13.13 17.84 1.70
CA PHE A 122 -12.10 17.12 2.43
C PHE A 122 -12.34 15.62 2.24
N VAL A 123 -11.33 14.92 1.68
CA VAL A 123 -11.33 13.46 1.47
C VAL A 123 -10.30 12.85 2.39
N SER A 124 -10.64 11.79 3.09
CA SER A 124 -9.72 11.06 3.98
C SER A 124 -9.58 9.62 3.52
N THR A 125 -8.35 9.18 3.24
CA THR A 125 -8.01 7.75 3.12
C THR A 125 -7.45 7.27 4.45
N SER A 126 -8.20 6.39 5.13
CA SER A 126 -7.81 5.79 6.41
C SER A 126 -7.12 4.45 6.17
N VAL A 127 -5.87 4.35 6.64
CA VAL A 127 -5.04 3.14 6.49
C VAL A 127 -5.20 2.20 7.68
N PHE A 128 -5.39 2.73 8.90
CA PHE A 128 -5.45 1.95 10.15
C PHE A 128 -6.82 1.97 10.83
N GLY A 129 -7.81 2.65 10.27
CA GLY A 129 -9.15 2.76 10.87
C GLY A 129 -9.31 3.93 11.83
N ASP A 130 -8.23 4.65 12.16
CA ASP A 130 -8.34 5.86 12.94
C ASP A 130 -8.97 6.96 12.12
N GLN A 131 -9.88 7.70 12.76
CA GLN A 131 -10.61 8.77 12.10
C GLN A 131 -10.55 10.04 12.93
N ASP A 132 -10.50 11.17 12.22
CA ASP A 132 -10.74 12.46 12.82
C ASP A 132 -12.21 12.57 13.26
N ASP A 133 -12.44 13.18 14.42
CA ASP A 133 -13.78 13.36 15.02
C ASP A 133 -14.63 14.40 14.25
N THR A 134 -14.25 14.75 13.03
CA THR A 134 -14.96 15.74 12.25
C THR A 134 -16.01 15.09 11.37
N ILE A 135 -17.26 15.48 11.58
CA ILE A 135 -18.41 15.12 10.73
C ILE A 135 -18.33 15.73 9.33
N ASP A 136 -17.33 16.54 9.09
CA ASP A 136 -17.19 17.38 7.89
C ASP A 136 -16.39 16.75 6.78
N ILE A 137 -16.09 15.45 6.83
CA ILE A 137 -15.38 14.72 5.78
C ILE A 137 -16.34 14.43 4.63
N SER A 138 -16.01 14.90 3.43
CA SER A 138 -16.85 14.72 2.23
C SER A 138 -16.90 13.27 1.77
N LYS A 139 -15.75 12.57 1.84
CA LYS A 139 -15.61 11.14 1.53
C LYS A 139 -14.58 10.51 2.44
N VAL A 140 -14.88 9.30 2.93
CA VAL A 140 -13.93 8.45 3.64
C VAL A 140 -13.61 7.23 2.78
N ILE A 141 -12.33 6.92 2.62
CA ILE A 141 -11.85 5.77 1.85
C ILE A 141 -11.06 4.87 2.80
N TYR A 142 -11.48 3.63 2.95
CA TYR A 142 -10.78 2.61 3.72
C TYR A 142 -9.99 1.69 2.80
N VAL A 143 -8.78 1.33 3.21
CA VAL A 143 -7.90 0.47 2.41
C VAL A 143 -8.32 -1.00 2.40
N SER A 144 -9.23 -1.41 3.30
CA SER A 144 -9.82 -2.74 3.34
C SER A 144 -11.18 -2.73 4.06
N LYS A 145 -11.97 -3.79 3.90
CA LYS A 145 -13.22 -3.98 4.67
C LYS A 145 -12.94 -4.15 6.16
N HIS A 146 -11.81 -4.78 6.50
CA HIS A 146 -11.39 -4.93 7.89
C HIS A 146 -11.14 -3.56 8.54
N VAL A 147 -10.42 -2.66 7.85
CA VAL A 147 -10.19 -1.28 8.34
C VAL A 147 -11.50 -0.51 8.45
N GLN A 148 -12.40 -0.66 7.47
CA GLN A 148 -13.75 -0.10 7.57
C GLN A 148 -14.49 -0.63 8.81
N TRP A 149 -14.49 -1.96 9.01
CA TRP A 149 -15.15 -2.58 10.15
C TRP A 149 -14.58 -2.08 11.49
N MET A 150 -13.26 -1.97 11.60
CA MET A 150 -12.62 -1.42 12.80
C MET A 150 -13.06 0.03 13.07
N ALA A 151 -13.04 0.87 12.03
CA ALA A 151 -13.48 2.26 12.15
C ALA A 151 -14.95 2.35 12.59
N ASP A 152 -15.83 1.57 11.97
CA ASP A 152 -17.28 1.60 12.24
C ASP A 152 -17.63 1.02 13.62
N LYS A 153 -16.94 -0.03 14.07
CA LYS A 153 -17.28 -0.74 15.31
C LYS A 153 -16.54 -0.22 16.55
N VAL A 154 -15.28 0.18 16.38
CA VAL A 154 -14.43 0.58 17.51
C VAL A 154 -14.36 2.10 17.63
N GLY A 155 -14.15 2.82 16.53
CA GLY A 155 -13.95 4.26 16.56
C GLY A 155 -15.25 5.06 16.51
N ASN A 156 -16.15 4.72 15.59
CA ASN A 156 -17.31 5.54 15.26
C ASN A 156 -18.54 5.21 16.13
N ALA A 157 -18.75 3.93 16.45
CA ALA A 157 -19.90 3.50 17.25
C ALA A 157 -19.83 4.08 18.68
N GLU A 158 -18.64 4.08 19.30
CA GLU A 158 -18.44 4.66 20.63
C GLU A 158 -18.63 6.18 20.65
N LYS A 159 -18.33 6.87 19.54
CA LYS A 159 -18.45 8.32 19.39
C LYS A 159 -19.79 8.76 18.80
N GLY A 160 -20.64 7.83 18.40
CA GLY A 160 -21.89 8.13 17.70
C GLY A 160 -21.70 8.76 16.32
N ILE A 161 -20.53 8.56 15.70
CA ILE A 161 -20.20 9.13 14.39
C ILE A 161 -20.57 8.13 13.30
N PHE A 162 -21.29 8.59 12.29
CA PHE A 162 -21.64 7.80 11.11
C PHE A 162 -21.23 8.55 9.85
N TYR A 163 -20.42 7.90 9.00
CA TYR A 163 -20.01 8.44 7.71
C TYR A 163 -20.82 7.76 6.58
N PRO A 164 -21.88 8.41 6.07
CA PRO A 164 -22.73 7.81 5.03
C PRO A 164 -22.02 7.66 3.68
N ASN A 165 -20.92 8.38 3.46
CA ASN A 165 -20.19 8.45 2.19
C ASN A 165 -18.82 7.78 2.28
N HIS A 166 -18.77 6.55 2.80
CA HIS A 166 -17.54 5.77 2.86
C HIS A 166 -17.39 4.80 1.67
N HIS A 167 -16.15 4.50 1.34
CA HIS A 167 -15.77 3.60 0.25
C HIS A 167 -14.64 2.68 0.70
N VAL A 168 -14.59 1.47 0.15
CA VAL A 168 -13.43 0.57 0.32
C VAL A 168 -12.66 0.51 -0.99
N VAL A 169 -11.42 1.02 -0.96
CA VAL A 169 -10.51 0.98 -2.12
C VAL A 169 -9.14 0.50 -1.65
N ARG A 170 -8.75 -0.68 -2.13
CA ARG A 170 -7.46 -1.30 -1.77
C ARG A 170 -6.27 -0.53 -2.33
N ASN A 171 -5.08 -0.83 -1.80
CA ASN A 171 -3.85 -0.28 -2.35
C ASN A 171 -3.61 -0.82 -3.77
N PRO A 172 -3.21 0.03 -4.71
CA PRO A 172 -2.79 -0.43 -6.04
C PRO A 172 -1.45 -1.15 -5.96
N ILE A 173 -1.31 -2.23 -6.71
CA ILE A 173 -0.07 -3.00 -6.83
C ILE A 173 0.27 -3.13 -8.30
N GLU A 174 1.46 -2.67 -8.67
CA GLU A 174 1.96 -2.72 -10.03
C GLU A 174 2.30 -4.15 -10.47
N ALA A 175 2.43 -4.35 -11.77
CA ALA A 175 2.91 -5.60 -12.33
C ALA A 175 4.40 -5.82 -11.94
N PRO A 176 4.89 -7.07 -11.97
CA PRO A 176 6.30 -7.36 -11.76
C PRO A 176 7.22 -6.53 -12.65
N TYR A 177 8.30 -5.97 -12.07
CA TYR A 177 9.29 -5.15 -12.77
C TYR A 177 10.43 -5.97 -13.41
N SER A 178 10.56 -7.24 -13.04
CA SER A 178 11.58 -8.15 -13.54
C SER A 178 11.06 -9.58 -13.62
N SER A 179 11.56 -10.35 -14.56
CA SER A 179 11.39 -11.82 -14.62
C SER A 179 12.57 -12.56 -13.99
N ASP A 180 13.68 -11.86 -13.70
CA ASP A 180 14.88 -12.45 -13.11
C ASP A 180 14.66 -12.78 -11.63
N ASN A 181 15.52 -13.63 -11.07
CA ASN A 181 15.55 -13.99 -9.67
C ASN A 181 16.97 -13.84 -9.09
N LEU A 182 17.10 -14.07 -7.78
CA LEU A 182 18.36 -13.92 -7.04
C LEU A 182 18.98 -15.25 -6.61
N ARG A 183 18.53 -16.40 -7.15
CA ARG A 183 19.01 -17.71 -6.68
C ARG A 183 20.50 -17.88 -6.83
N GLU A 184 21.06 -17.50 -7.99
CA GLU A 184 22.50 -17.56 -8.24
C GLU A 184 23.30 -16.64 -7.30
N GLU A 185 22.85 -15.40 -7.15
CA GLU A 185 23.51 -14.40 -6.25
C GLU A 185 23.50 -14.86 -4.79
N LEU A 186 22.46 -15.56 -4.37
CA LEU A 186 22.27 -16.02 -2.99
C LEU A 186 22.80 -17.45 -2.76
N ASP A 187 23.46 -18.06 -3.72
CA ASP A 187 23.91 -19.45 -3.68
C ASP A 187 22.77 -20.43 -3.35
N ILE A 188 21.61 -20.25 -3.96
CA ILE A 188 20.44 -21.13 -3.81
C ILE A 188 20.36 -22.06 -5.01
N PRO A 189 20.37 -23.39 -4.83
CA PRO A 189 20.21 -24.36 -5.92
C PRO A 189 18.93 -24.10 -6.72
N LYS A 190 19.01 -24.35 -8.05
CA LYS A 190 17.88 -24.08 -8.95
C LYS A 190 16.59 -24.79 -8.55
N ASP A 191 16.71 -26.03 -8.07
CA ASP A 191 15.59 -26.92 -7.72
C ASP A 191 15.21 -26.85 -6.24
N ALA A 192 15.87 -26.00 -5.44
CA ALA A 192 15.54 -25.82 -4.03
C ALA A 192 14.16 -25.17 -3.86
N PHE A 193 13.44 -25.57 -2.80
CA PHE A 193 12.19 -24.89 -2.41
C PHE A 193 12.50 -23.70 -1.50
N VAL A 194 11.96 -22.52 -1.84
CA VAL A 194 12.34 -21.27 -1.17
C VAL A 194 11.14 -20.60 -0.54
N PHE A 195 11.17 -20.47 0.78
CA PHE A 195 10.29 -19.59 1.53
C PHE A 195 10.87 -18.19 1.62
N GLY A 196 10.02 -17.17 1.66
CA GLY A 196 10.49 -15.80 1.78
C GLY A 196 9.71 -14.98 2.80
N ARG A 197 10.37 -14.02 3.40
CA ARG A 197 9.78 -13.01 4.28
C ARG A 197 10.26 -11.62 3.86
N ILE A 198 9.35 -10.66 3.88
CA ILE A 198 9.67 -9.25 3.69
C ILE A 198 8.90 -8.41 4.69
N GLY A 199 9.51 -7.40 5.29
CA GLY A 199 8.87 -6.56 6.28
C GLY A 199 9.67 -5.32 6.65
N ARG A 200 9.18 -4.55 7.62
CA ARG A 200 9.93 -3.47 8.23
C ARG A 200 11.01 -4.04 9.15
N ASP A 201 12.13 -3.34 9.24
CA ASP A 201 13.13 -3.55 10.30
C ASP A 201 12.61 -2.94 11.61
N ASP A 202 11.69 -3.68 12.25
CA ASP A 202 11.02 -3.26 13.49
C ASP A 202 10.74 -4.51 14.35
N ASP A 203 11.47 -4.62 15.45
CA ASP A 203 11.35 -5.73 16.39
C ASP A 203 9.99 -5.79 17.12
N ASN A 204 9.26 -4.67 17.19
CA ASN A 204 7.96 -4.62 17.86
C ASN A 204 6.87 -5.36 17.07
N ILE A 205 6.98 -5.34 15.75
CA ILE A 205 6.02 -6.01 14.87
C ILE A 205 6.49 -7.39 14.40
N TYR A 206 7.75 -7.72 14.64
CA TYR A 206 8.32 -9.01 14.27
C TYR A 206 7.68 -10.14 15.07
N ASP A 207 7.33 -11.23 14.38
CA ASP A 207 6.88 -12.50 14.95
C ASP A 207 7.75 -13.64 14.45
N SER A 208 8.12 -14.57 15.35
CA SER A 208 9.05 -15.67 15.05
C SER A 208 8.37 -16.93 14.50
N THR A 209 7.02 -16.99 14.47
CA THR A 209 6.25 -18.20 14.13
C THR A 209 6.72 -18.84 12.81
N ASN A 210 6.93 -18.04 11.76
CA ASN A 210 7.39 -18.55 10.47
C ASN A 210 8.82 -19.09 10.49
N ILE A 211 9.71 -18.46 11.28
CA ILE A 211 11.12 -18.89 11.43
C ILE A 211 11.19 -20.17 12.28
N GLU A 212 10.43 -20.22 13.37
CA GLU A 212 10.34 -21.43 14.21
C GLU A 212 9.71 -22.60 13.43
N ALA A 213 8.67 -22.35 12.63
CA ALA A 213 8.08 -23.35 11.75
C ALA A 213 9.09 -23.86 10.70
N TYR A 214 9.90 -22.97 10.16
CA TYR A 214 10.90 -23.34 9.16
C TYR A 214 11.94 -24.33 9.71
N THR A 215 12.33 -24.26 11.00
CA THR A 215 13.24 -25.26 11.60
C THR A 215 12.75 -26.70 11.49
N LYS A 216 11.42 -26.91 11.38
CA LYS A 216 10.81 -28.23 11.26
C LYS A 216 10.77 -28.77 9.83
N VAL A 217 11.08 -27.92 8.86
CA VAL A 217 11.05 -28.27 7.42
C VAL A 217 12.38 -28.02 6.73
N GLU A 218 13.38 -27.49 7.45
CA GLU A 218 14.70 -27.23 6.92
C GLU A 218 15.37 -28.54 6.47
N THR A 219 15.82 -28.56 5.23
CA THR A 219 16.60 -29.63 4.58
C THR A 219 17.68 -28.99 3.72
N PRO A 220 18.65 -29.76 3.17
CA PRO A 220 19.62 -29.19 2.21
C PRO A 220 18.97 -28.54 0.98
N ASP A 221 17.73 -28.93 0.65
CA ASP A 221 17.01 -28.48 -0.55
C ASP A 221 15.94 -27.42 -0.23
N THR A 222 15.85 -26.93 1.01
CA THR A 222 14.94 -25.85 1.39
C THR A 222 15.69 -24.62 1.88
N PHE A 223 15.21 -23.43 1.51
CA PHE A 223 15.86 -22.15 1.86
C PHE A 223 14.82 -21.16 2.42
N PHE A 224 15.31 -20.20 3.22
CA PHE A 224 14.50 -19.11 3.74
C PHE A 224 15.17 -17.77 3.43
N VAL A 225 14.54 -16.94 2.59
CA VAL A 225 15.08 -15.63 2.18
C VAL A 225 14.36 -14.51 2.92
N VAL A 226 15.10 -13.66 3.61
CA VAL A 226 14.55 -12.55 4.38
C VAL A 226 15.02 -11.21 3.81
N VAL A 227 14.07 -10.38 3.42
CA VAL A 227 14.34 -8.98 3.03
C VAL A 227 14.15 -8.08 4.24
N ASN A 228 15.15 -7.21 4.48
CA ASN A 228 15.12 -6.21 5.55
C ASN A 228 14.85 -6.83 6.93
N ALA A 229 15.67 -7.80 7.30
CA ALA A 229 15.56 -8.53 8.57
C ALA A 229 15.85 -7.61 9.76
N SER A 230 14.92 -7.57 10.73
CA SER A 230 15.17 -6.90 12.02
C SER A 230 16.25 -7.62 12.84
N ASN A 231 16.82 -6.92 13.81
CA ASN A 231 17.84 -7.49 14.69
C ASN A 231 17.34 -8.75 15.40
N ARG A 232 16.11 -8.75 15.87
CA ARG A 232 15.48 -9.90 16.51
C ARG A 232 15.31 -11.07 15.53
N CYS A 233 14.92 -10.81 14.28
CA CYS A 233 14.82 -11.84 13.25
C CYS A 233 16.19 -12.50 12.99
N ARG A 234 17.26 -11.72 12.84
CA ARG A 234 18.63 -12.25 12.66
C ARG A 234 19.09 -13.06 13.88
N SER A 235 18.80 -12.55 15.08
CA SER A 235 19.13 -13.25 16.33
C SER A 235 18.39 -14.59 16.49
N ASP A 236 17.10 -14.64 16.12
CA ASP A 236 16.32 -15.88 16.18
C ASP A 236 16.82 -16.91 15.15
N ILE A 237 17.12 -16.51 13.92
CA ILE A 237 17.71 -17.39 12.91
C ILE A 237 19.03 -18.00 13.41
N HIS A 238 19.91 -17.18 14.01
CA HIS A 238 21.16 -17.66 14.58
C HIS A 238 20.91 -18.59 15.79
N ARG A 239 20.06 -18.19 16.75
CA ARG A 239 19.75 -18.95 17.96
C ARG A 239 19.14 -20.32 17.64
N LEU A 240 18.29 -20.38 16.62
CA LEU A 240 17.63 -21.61 16.17
C LEU A 240 18.54 -22.49 15.30
N GLY A 241 19.73 -22.03 14.96
CA GLY A 241 20.73 -22.79 14.19
C GLY A 241 20.36 -23.02 12.73
N ILE A 242 19.50 -22.17 12.16
CA ILE A 242 19.07 -22.25 10.75
C ILE A 242 20.27 -22.00 9.85
N LYS A 243 20.56 -22.94 8.96
CA LYS A 243 21.74 -22.92 8.05
C LYS A 243 21.42 -22.33 6.70
N ASN A 244 20.21 -22.59 6.19
CA ASN A 244 19.79 -22.21 4.83
C ASN A 244 18.99 -20.89 4.81
N ALA A 245 19.33 -19.94 5.72
CA ALA A 245 18.77 -18.59 5.67
C ALA A 245 19.66 -17.69 4.84
N LYS A 246 19.05 -16.87 3.97
CA LYS A 246 19.70 -15.84 3.15
C LYS A 246 19.08 -14.49 3.42
N PHE A 247 19.89 -13.43 3.35
CA PHE A 247 19.43 -12.07 3.66
C PHE A 247 19.61 -11.15 2.47
N ILE A 248 18.59 -10.33 2.25
CA ILE A 248 18.63 -9.20 1.31
C ILE A 248 18.47 -7.94 2.15
N GLU A 249 19.39 -7.01 2.01
CA GLU A 249 19.35 -5.75 2.73
C GLU A 249 18.21 -4.85 2.24
N ARG A 250 17.86 -3.84 3.04
CA ARG A 250 16.83 -2.85 2.70
C ARG A 250 17.07 -2.27 1.32
N THR A 251 16.05 -2.28 0.48
CA THR A 251 16.12 -1.76 -0.88
C THR A 251 14.92 -0.89 -1.22
N THR A 252 15.14 0.11 -2.07
CA THR A 252 14.12 0.95 -2.71
C THR A 252 13.84 0.51 -4.15
N SER A 253 14.64 -0.40 -4.68
CA SER A 253 14.57 -0.86 -6.06
C SER A 253 13.39 -1.80 -6.26
N GLU A 254 12.40 -1.37 -7.02
CA GLU A 254 11.24 -2.19 -7.39
C GLU A 254 11.68 -3.43 -8.21
N VAL A 255 12.74 -3.29 -9.03
CA VAL A 255 13.36 -4.42 -9.75
C VAL A 255 13.90 -5.45 -8.76
N ARG A 256 14.63 -4.99 -7.73
CA ARG A 256 15.20 -5.87 -6.70
C ARG A 256 14.12 -6.58 -5.89
N LEU A 257 13.04 -5.89 -5.54
CA LEU A 257 11.88 -6.48 -4.88
C LEU A 257 11.20 -7.52 -5.77
N SER A 258 11.05 -7.23 -7.06
CA SER A 258 10.50 -8.17 -8.03
C SER A 258 11.36 -9.44 -8.14
N GLN A 259 12.68 -9.27 -8.19
CA GLN A 259 13.64 -10.38 -8.19
C GLN A 259 13.53 -11.24 -6.91
N PHE A 260 13.33 -10.61 -5.73
CA PHE A 260 13.06 -11.35 -4.49
C PHE A 260 11.80 -12.22 -4.62
N TYR A 261 10.67 -11.65 -5.07
CA TYR A 261 9.45 -12.44 -5.25
C TYR A 261 9.63 -13.56 -6.26
N ASN A 262 10.41 -13.36 -7.33
CA ASN A 262 10.73 -14.42 -8.29
C ASN A 262 11.66 -15.50 -7.71
N THR A 263 12.45 -15.18 -6.69
CA THR A 263 13.36 -16.12 -6.01
C THR A 263 12.61 -17.12 -5.15
N ILE A 264 11.57 -16.67 -4.45
CA ILE A 264 10.80 -17.49 -3.51
C ILE A 264 9.72 -18.31 -4.24
N ASP A 265 9.29 -19.39 -3.61
CA ASP A 265 8.14 -20.18 -4.04
C ASP A 265 6.90 -19.79 -3.24
N VAL A 266 7.04 -19.55 -1.93
CA VAL A 266 5.96 -19.18 -1.01
C VAL A 266 6.38 -18.00 -0.15
N LEU A 267 5.52 -16.99 -0.02
CA LEU A 267 5.70 -15.95 0.97
C LEU A 267 5.25 -16.47 2.34
N ALA A 268 6.18 -16.61 3.26
CA ALA A 268 5.95 -17.04 4.64
C ALA A 268 5.98 -15.82 5.56
N ASP A 269 4.83 -15.18 5.73
CA ASP A 269 4.69 -13.93 6.48
C ASP A 269 4.23 -14.19 7.92
N ALA A 270 4.87 -13.52 8.88
CA ALA A 270 4.47 -13.54 10.27
C ALA A 270 4.68 -12.16 10.89
N ARG A 271 3.60 -11.60 11.47
CA ARG A 271 3.62 -10.23 11.98
C ARG A 271 2.62 -10.08 13.15
N LYS A 272 3.12 -9.63 14.33
CA LYS A 272 2.32 -9.52 15.57
C LYS A 272 1.08 -8.66 15.44
N ASP A 273 1.24 -7.47 14.85
CA ASP A 273 0.13 -6.53 14.67
C ASP A 273 -0.76 -6.86 13.45
N GLY A 274 -0.35 -7.83 12.62
CA GLY A 274 -1.05 -8.21 11.40
C GLY A 274 -0.99 -7.14 10.31
N HIS A 275 -1.99 -7.10 9.44
CA HIS A 275 -2.02 -6.20 8.29
C HIS A 275 -3.38 -5.55 8.09
N CYS A 276 -3.39 -4.25 7.85
CA CYS A 276 -4.59 -3.50 7.45
C CYS A 276 -4.99 -3.80 6.00
N ASN A 277 -4.01 -3.74 5.11
CA ASN A 277 -4.07 -4.14 3.71
C ASN A 277 -2.66 -4.56 3.30
N ALA A 278 -2.40 -5.85 3.31
CA ALA A 278 -1.08 -6.44 3.14
C ALA A 278 -0.52 -6.21 1.73
N ALA A 279 0.16 -5.09 1.49
CA ALA A 279 0.80 -4.81 0.20
C ALA A 279 1.72 -5.95 -0.23
N VAL A 280 2.54 -6.48 0.70
CA VAL A 280 3.46 -7.60 0.43
C VAL A 280 2.76 -8.89 -0.02
N HIS A 281 1.54 -9.14 0.46
CA HIS A 281 0.73 -10.28 -0.01
C HIS A 281 0.21 -10.06 -1.44
N TRP A 282 -0.20 -8.84 -1.76
CA TRP A 282 -0.62 -8.49 -3.12
C TRP A 282 0.56 -8.47 -4.10
N GLU A 283 1.73 -8.01 -3.67
CA GLU A 283 2.97 -8.10 -4.45
C GLU A 283 3.35 -9.56 -4.69
N SER A 284 3.25 -10.41 -3.67
CA SER A 284 3.42 -11.86 -3.79
C SER A 284 2.43 -12.46 -4.81
N ALA A 285 1.15 -12.09 -4.72
CA ALA A 285 0.11 -12.55 -5.63
C ALA A 285 0.36 -12.10 -7.07
N ALA A 286 0.85 -10.87 -7.30
CA ALA A 286 1.23 -10.38 -8.63
C ALA A 286 2.35 -11.22 -9.28
N HIS A 287 3.23 -11.81 -8.45
CA HIS A 287 4.29 -12.73 -8.89
C HIS A 287 3.86 -14.21 -8.88
N GLY A 288 2.58 -14.49 -8.64
CA GLY A 288 2.05 -15.85 -8.58
C GLY A 288 2.58 -16.67 -7.41
N LYS A 289 2.93 -16.01 -6.29
CA LYS A 289 3.45 -16.71 -5.10
C LYS A 289 2.35 -16.82 -4.05
N PRO A 290 1.96 -18.04 -3.66
CA PRO A 290 1.04 -18.27 -2.54
C PRO A 290 1.59 -17.71 -1.24
N VAL A 291 0.70 -17.41 -0.29
CA VAL A 291 1.06 -16.83 1.01
C VAL A 291 0.67 -17.77 2.13
N ILE A 292 1.55 -17.96 3.11
CA ILE A 292 1.22 -18.45 4.44
C ILE A 292 1.36 -17.27 5.39
N SER A 293 0.33 -16.99 6.19
CA SER A 293 0.35 -15.94 7.22
C SER A 293 -0.39 -16.39 8.47
N HIS A 294 -0.42 -15.56 9.50
CA HIS A 294 -1.23 -15.80 10.70
C HIS A 294 -2.04 -14.55 11.07
N TYR A 295 -3.08 -14.74 11.87
CA TYR A 295 -3.83 -13.64 12.43
C TYR A 295 -2.92 -12.76 13.31
N GLY A 296 -3.13 -11.44 13.25
CA GLY A 296 -2.44 -10.47 14.10
C GLY A 296 -3.40 -9.75 15.03
N VAL A 297 -2.87 -8.89 15.88
CA VAL A 297 -3.66 -8.04 16.77
C VAL A 297 -3.14 -6.61 16.67
N PRO A 298 -3.97 -5.64 16.23
CA PRO A 298 -5.41 -5.75 15.97
C PRO A 298 -5.82 -5.98 14.51
N TYR A 299 -4.88 -6.09 13.56
CA TYR A 299 -5.18 -5.98 12.13
C TYR A 299 -5.25 -7.33 11.42
N ASN A 300 -6.38 -7.62 10.76
CA ASN A 300 -6.61 -8.87 10.03
C ASN A 300 -7.09 -8.70 8.59
N GLY A 301 -6.74 -7.57 7.95
CA GLY A 301 -7.05 -7.29 6.54
C GLY A 301 -6.39 -8.26 5.55
N MET A 302 -5.35 -9.03 5.96
CA MET A 302 -4.73 -10.06 5.13
C MET A 302 -5.69 -11.20 4.75
N VAL A 303 -6.70 -11.49 5.55
CA VAL A 303 -7.72 -12.49 5.19
C VAL A 303 -8.41 -12.15 3.87
N GLU A 304 -8.66 -10.85 3.63
CA GLU A 304 -9.24 -10.37 2.37
C GLU A 304 -8.29 -10.49 1.17
N THR A 305 -6.97 -10.56 1.43
CA THR A 305 -5.94 -10.68 0.41
C THR A 305 -5.69 -12.12 0.04
N ILE A 306 -5.54 -12.98 1.06
CA ILE A 306 -5.16 -14.39 0.90
C ILE A 306 -6.34 -15.20 0.33
N GLN A 307 -7.55 -15.06 0.91
CA GLN A 307 -8.75 -15.80 0.47
C GLN A 307 -8.45 -17.29 0.22
N ASP A 308 -8.61 -17.74 -1.04
CA ASP A 308 -8.36 -19.12 -1.49
C ASP A 308 -7.00 -19.26 -2.24
N THR A 309 -6.10 -18.29 -2.06
CA THR A 309 -4.77 -18.27 -2.71
C THR A 309 -3.61 -18.58 -1.76
N GLY A 310 -3.91 -18.97 -0.53
CA GLY A 310 -2.93 -19.27 0.50
C GLY A 310 -3.58 -19.74 1.81
N PHE A 311 -2.85 -19.59 2.91
CA PHE A 311 -3.26 -20.10 4.21
C PHE A 311 -3.08 -19.05 5.31
N VAL A 312 -4.00 -19.08 6.29
CA VAL A 312 -3.92 -18.24 7.48
C VAL A 312 -4.06 -19.14 8.71
N VAL A 313 -3.08 -19.11 9.59
CA VAL A 313 -3.05 -19.92 10.83
C VAL A 313 -3.30 -19.05 12.07
N LEU A 314 -3.49 -19.68 13.22
CA LEU A 314 -3.59 -18.96 14.49
C LEU A 314 -2.23 -18.37 14.90
N PRO A 315 -2.22 -17.24 15.66
CA PRO A 315 -0.98 -16.66 16.15
C PRO A 315 -0.21 -17.67 17.03
N GLY A 316 1.09 -17.82 16.77
CA GLY A 316 1.95 -18.73 17.51
C GLY A 316 1.74 -20.21 17.24
N ASP A 317 0.86 -20.60 16.31
CA ASP A 317 0.66 -22.00 15.91
C ASP A 317 1.78 -22.44 14.95
N VAL A 318 2.96 -22.64 15.54
CA VAL A 318 4.17 -23.07 14.83
C VAL A 318 3.98 -24.44 14.17
N ASP A 319 3.22 -25.33 14.79
CA ASP A 319 3.01 -26.70 14.28
C ASP A 319 2.15 -26.70 13.01
N GLU A 320 1.04 -25.98 13.01
CA GLU A 320 0.19 -25.86 11.82
C GLU A 320 0.89 -25.10 10.71
N TYR A 321 1.63 -24.03 11.06
CA TYR A 321 2.44 -23.29 10.08
C TYR A 321 3.47 -24.22 9.40
N ALA A 322 4.21 -25.02 10.20
CA ALA A 322 5.17 -26.00 9.70
C ALA A 322 4.52 -27.10 8.87
N ARG A 323 3.33 -27.58 9.28
CA ARG A 323 2.56 -28.58 8.52
C ARG A 323 2.23 -28.08 7.11
N ILE A 324 1.81 -26.81 6.99
CA ILE A 324 1.52 -26.18 5.69
C ILE A 324 2.80 -26.01 4.88
N MET A 325 3.89 -25.51 5.48
CA MET A 325 5.18 -25.40 4.81
C MET A 325 5.64 -26.77 4.26
N LYS A 326 5.55 -27.81 5.09
CA LYS A 326 5.90 -29.16 4.66
C LYS A 326 5.02 -29.67 3.52
N ALA A 327 3.73 -29.40 3.54
CA ALA A 327 2.81 -29.82 2.49
C ALA A 327 3.13 -29.14 1.13
N PHE A 328 3.69 -27.94 1.14
CA PHE A 328 4.23 -27.31 -0.07
C PHE A 328 5.49 -28.02 -0.56
N VAL A 329 6.46 -28.28 0.34
CA VAL A 329 7.73 -28.95 0.00
C VAL A 329 7.48 -30.35 -0.55
N ASP A 330 6.56 -31.10 0.07
CA ASP A 330 6.21 -32.49 -0.31
C ASP A 330 5.32 -32.55 -1.59
N GLY A 331 4.91 -31.39 -2.15
CA GLY A 331 4.04 -31.35 -3.32
C GLY A 331 2.59 -31.79 -3.08
N VAL A 332 2.16 -31.86 -1.81
CA VAL A 332 0.78 -32.20 -1.42
C VAL A 332 -0.20 -31.08 -1.81
N ILE A 333 0.25 -29.83 -1.69
CA ILE A 333 -0.52 -28.67 -2.10
C ILE A 333 -0.31 -28.42 -3.59
N ASP A 334 -1.40 -28.27 -4.35
CA ASP A 334 -1.35 -27.92 -5.77
C ASP A 334 -0.88 -26.46 -5.92
N TYR A 335 0.44 -26.29 -5.91
CA TYR A 335 1.13 -25.02 -6.07
C TYR A 335 0.71 -24.28 -7.34
N LYS A 336 0.61 -25.01 -8.47
CA LYS A 336 0.30 -24.43 -9.77
C LYS A 336 -1.07 -23.76 -9.77
N THR A 337 -2.07 -24.42 -9.23
CA THR A 337 -3.42 -23.88 -9.10
C THR A 337 -3.45 -22.65 -8.18
N LEU A 338 -2.77 -22.71 -7.02
CA LEU A 338 -2.70 -21.55 -6.12
C LEU A 338 -1.97 -20.36 -6.76
N SER A 339 -0.87 -20.61 -7.45
CA SER A 339 -0.12 -19.58 -8.18
C SER A 339 -0.99 -18.87 -9.22
N GLN A 340 -1.72 -19.61 -10.03
CA GLN A 340 -2.62 -19.05 -11.03
C GLN A 340 -3.77 -18.25 -10.40
N LYS A 341 -4.38 -18.76 -9.34
CA LYS A 341 -5.42 -18.05 -8.58
C LYS A 341 -4.89 -16.75 -8.00
N SER A 342 -3.67 -16.73 -7.46
CA SER A 342 -3.02 -15.53 -6.92
C SER A 342 -2.91 -14.42 -7.97
N VAL A 343 -2.40 -14.74 -9.16
CA VAL A 343 -2.29 -13.77 -10.27
C VAL A 343 -3.67 -13.26 -10.70
N ILE A 344 -4.64 -14.16 -10.88
CA ILE A 344 -6.01 -13.79 -11.28
C ILE A 344 -6.65 -12.87 -10.21
N ASN A 345 -6.48 -13.18 -8.93
CA ASN A 345 -7.00 -12.37 -7.83
C ASN A 345 -6.39 -10.95 -7.87
N TRP A 346 -5.05 -10.83 -8.00
CA TRP A 346 -4.40 -9.55 -8.16
C TRP A 346 -4.91 -8.79 -9.39
N GLN A 347 -4.94 -9.44 -10.56
CA GLN A 347 -5.39 -8.82 -11.83
C GLN A 347 -6.80 -8.24 -11.74
N ASN A 348 -7.71 -8.92 -11.04
CA ASN A 348 -9.12 -8.53 -10.92
C ASN A 348 -9.39 -7.55 -9.77
N THR A 349 -8.42 -7.34 -8.86
CA THR A 349 -8.69 -6.63 -7.59
C THR A 349 -7.83 -5.39 -7.40
N CYS A 350 -6.51 -5.48 -7.60
CA CYS A 350 -5.54 -4.50 -7.10
C CYS A 350 -4.66 -3.85 -8.16
N THR A 351 -4.88 -4.11 -9.45
CA THR A 351 -4.09 -3.42 -10.48
C THR A 351 -4.31 -1.90 -10.41
N PRO A 352 -3.29 -1.09 -10.71
CA PRO A 352 -3.41 0.36 -10.71
C PRO A 352 -4.57 0.86 -11.56
N ARG A 353 -4.84 0.20 -12.69
CA ARG A 353 -5.98 0.54 -13.57
C ARG A 353 -7.34 0.38 -12.89
N ILE A 354 -7.53 -0.70 -12.13
CA ILE A 354 -8.80 -0.96 -11.42
C ILE A 354 -8.96 0.00 -10.25
N ILE A 355 -7.92 0.16 -9.48
CA ILE A 355 -7.92 1.02 -8.29
C ILE A 355 -8.03 2.49 -8.70
N GLY A 356 -7.26 2.93 -9.69
CA GLY A 356 -7.32 4.30 -10.21
C GLY A 356 -8.72 4.69 -10.68
N LYS A 357 -9.39 3.82 -11.45
CA LYS A 357 -10.78 4.06 -11.88
C LYS A 357 -11.75 4.23 -10.72
N LYS A 358 -11.58 3.44 -9.64
CA LYS A 358 -12.44 3.57 -8.44
C LYS A 358 -12.20 4.90 -7.75
N TYR A 359 -10.95 5.32 -7.59
CA TYR A 359 -10.60 6.60 -6.98
C TYR A 359 -11.11 7.79 -7.81
N ILE A 360 -10.84 7.81 -9.11
CA ILE A 360 -11.30 8.87 -10.01
C ILE A 360 -12.83 9.00 -9.90
N LYS A 361 -13.58 7.90 -9.97
CA LYS A 361 -15.03 7.93 -9.81
C LYS A 361 -15.50 8.54 -8.48
N ILE A 362 -14.76 8.31 -7.39
CA ILE A 362 -15.06 8.90 -6.08
C ILE A 362 -14.78 10.41 -6.12
N LEU A 363 -13.65 10.84 -6.67
CA LEU A 363 -13.28 12.25 -6.76
C LEU A 363 -14.21 13.02 -7.71
N ASP A 364 -14.55 12.46 -8.87
CA ASP A 364 -15.47 13.06 -9.84
C ASP A 364 -16.87 13.25 -9.26
N SER A 365 -17.30 12.41 -8.31
CA SER A 365 -18.60 12.58 -7.63
C SER A 365 -18.66 13.82 -6.72
N LEU A 366 -17.58 14.57 -6.58
CA LEU A 366 -17.48 15.81 -5.81
C LEU A 366 -17.58 17.07 -6.70
N VAL A 367 -17.37 16.91 -8.01
CA VAL A 367 -17.51 17.98 -9.03
C VAL A 367 -18.95 18.11 -9.45
#